data_d7843a9057cb5deeea77f36b3ba8c2a7
#
_entry.id   d7843a9057cb5deeea77f36b3ba8c2a7
#
_cell.length_a   1.000
_cell.length_b   1.000
_cell.length_c   1.000
_cell.angle_alpha   90.00
_cell.angle_beta   90.00
_cell.angle_gamma   90.00
#
_symmetry.space_group_name_H-M   'P 1'
#
loop_
_entity.id
_entity.type
_entity.pdbx_description
1 polymer ?
#
loop_
_entity_poly.entity_id
_entity_poly.type
_entity_poly.pdbx_seq_one_letter_code
_entity_poly.pdbx_strand_id
1 'polypeptide(L)'
;NLSIARKEYKQISGVLSKLTKTYEVKDLLCNILKDDKIKQEVLDRIERIEPFIGEKSPKGSLKEQLLEENAENLSRLLIEGVEMVKDNLTKFLSKDWFALRPMHNFFFTRDASMSMYNEVLIGRMANSIRDRESVIMQSIFDFTPEFKTQTLTIPPISGSTQRVRTIEGGDVLIARDDILVIGNGARTSTQAIDMLIDEFIRRKSEKAQHIIVQQLPHTPESFIHLDMVFTLLDQDKCM
;
A
#
# COMPACT_ATOMS: atom_id res chain seq x y z
N ASN A 1 -2.02 -13.06 22.85
CA ASN A 1 -1.37 -13.24 21.55
C ASN A 1 -0.58 -12.02 21.06
N LEU A 2 -1.01 -10.76 21.35
CA LEU A 2 -0.28 -9.55 20.96
C LEU A 2 1.15 -9.50 21.53
N SER A 3 1.35 -9.99 22.74
CA SER A 3 2.69 -10.07 23.37
C SER A 3 3.64 -11.05 22.64
N ILE A 4 3.11 -12.12 22.10
CA ILE A 4 3.87 -13.09 21.29
C ILE A 4 4.25 -12.46 19.95
N ALA A 5 3.27 -11.90 19.24
CA ALA A 5 3.50 -11.23 17.96
C ALA A 5 4.54 -10.09 18.07
N ARG A 6 4.49 -9.30 19.16
CA ARG A 6 5.51 -8.27 19.43
C ARG A 6 6.92 -8.83 19.65
N LYS A 7 7.03 -10.00 20.28
CA LYS A 7 8.35 -10.66 20.46
C LYS A 7 8.91 -11.17 19.14
N GLU A 8 8.07 -11.80 18.32
CA GLU A 8 8.45 -12.30 17.00
C GLU A 8 8.86 -11.15 16.06
N TYR A 9 8.06 -10.08 16.04
CA TYR A 9 8.37 -8.88 15.26
C TYR A 9 9.72 -8.25 15.67
N LYS A 10 10.01 -8.17 16.97
CA LYS A 10 11.31 -7.70 17.47
C LYS A 10 12.49 -8.56 17.03
N GLN A 11 12.30 -9.84 16.79
CA GLN A 11 13.37 -10.70 16.26
C GLN A 11 13.70 -10.30 14.83
N ILE A 12 12.69 -10.11 13.97
CA ILE A 12 12.88 -9.70 12.57
C ILE A 12 13.54 -8.31 12.51
N SER A 13 12.97 -7.33 13.22
CA SER A 13 13.53 -5.97 13.23
C SER A 13 14.94 -5.92 13.82
N GLY A 14 15.22 -6.76 14.84
CA GLY A 14 16.54 -6.87 15.46
C GLY A 14 17.62 -7.48 14.55
N VAL A 15 17.24 -8.36 13.63
CA VAL A 15 18.15 -8.91 12.61
C VAL A 15 18.37 -7.87 11.51
N LEU A 16 17.29 -7.34 10.94
CA LEU A 16 17.35 -6.40 9.83
C LEU A 16 18.13 -5.12 10.19
N SER A 17 17.95 -4.60 11.40
CA SER A 17 18.64 -3.39 11.86
C SER A 17 20.18 -3.54 11.98
N LYS A 18 20.69 -4.79 12.00
CA LYS A 18 22.14 -5.07 11.95
C LYS A 18 22.71 -5.02 10.53
N LEU A 19 21.84 -5.19 9.53
CA LEU A 19 22.24 -5.28 8.13
C LEU A 19 21.97 -3.97 7.38
N THR A 20 20.89 -3.28 7.75
CA THR A 20 20.46 -2.06 7.06
C THR A 20 19.66 -1.15 8.00
N LYS A 21 19.48 0.12 7.59
CA LYS A 21 18.58 1.03 8.27
C LYS A 21 17.13 0.60 8.03
N THR A 22 16.41 0.35 9.12
CA THR A 22 14.99 -0.03 9.09
C THR A 22 14.13 1.15 9.53
N TYR A 23 12.93 1.22 8.97
CA TYR A 23 11.94 2.25 9.29
C TYR A 23 10.61 1.60 9.64
N GLU A 24 9.95 2.12 10.64
CA GLU A 24 8.56 1.77 10.95
C GLU A 24 7.62 2.66 10.14
N VAL A 25 6.66 2.04 9.44
CA VAL A 25 5.69 2.78 8.63
C VAL A 25 4.93 3.82 9.46
N LYS A 26 4.54 3.46 10.69
CA LYS A 26 3.85 4.37 11.60
C LYS A 26 4.69 5.61 11.92
N ASP A 27 6.00 5.45 12.14
CA ASP A 27 6.89 6.56 12.47
C ASP A 27 7.10 7.48 11.27
N LEU A 28 7.27 6.91 10.08
CA LEU A 28 7.34 7.68 8.83
C LEU A 28 6.06 8.47 8.60
N LEU A 29 4.90 7.82 8.74
CA LEU A 29 3.60 8.47 8.61
C LEU A 29 3.45 9.60 9.65
N CYS A 30 3.75 9.33 10.91
CA CYS A 30 3.72 10.34 11.97
C CYS A 30 4.60 11.54 11.62
N ASN A 31 5.79 11.31 11.08
CA ASN A 31 6.72 12.39 10.74
C ASN A 31 6.21 13.31 9.64
N ILE A 32 5.63 12.78 8.57
CA ILE A 32 5.05 13.60 7.49
C ILE A 32 3.79 14.34 7.93
N LEU A 33 2.99 13.76 8.84
CA LEU A 33 1.76 14.36 9.37
C LEU A 33 1.99 15.53 10.36
N LYS A 34 3.23 15.84 10.71
CA LYS A 34 3.57 17.04 11.50
C LYS A 34 3.41 18.34 10.70
N ASP A 35 3.46 18.28 9.37
CA ASP A 35 3.15 19.40 8.49
C ASP A 35 1.66 19.43 8.20
N ASP A 36 0.99 20.53 8.53
CA ASP A 36 -0.47 20.65 8.41
C ASP A 36 -0.94 20.60 6.95
N LYS A 37 -0.12 21.05 5.99
CA LYS A 37 -0.47 20.98 4.55
C LYS A 37 -0.39 19.52 4.07
N ILE A 38 0.64 18.79 4.48
CA ILE A 38 0.78 17.37 4.15
C ILE A 38 -0.33 16.58 4.83
N LYS A 39 -0.65 16.86 6.10
CA LYS A 39 -1.77 16.27 6.82
C LYS A 39 -3.08 16.42 6.04
N GLN A 40 -3.39 17.63 5.58
CA GLN A 40 -4.58 17.90 4.76
C GLN A 40 -4.55 17.07 3.46
N GLU A 41 -3.43 17.10 2.72
CA GLU A 41 -3.30 16.35 1.46
C GLU A 41 -3.47 14.84 1.65
N VAL A 42 -2.89 14.26 2.71
CA VAL A 42 -3.03 12.83 3.02
C VAL A 42 -4.49 12.48 3.29
N LEU A 43 -5.20 13.29 4.07
CA LEU A 43 -6.62 13.06 4.35
C LEU A 43 -7.47 13.24 3.09
N ASP A 44 -7.15 14.21 2.22
CA ASP A 44 -7.80 14.40 0.93
C ASP A 44 -7.61 13.20 0.00
N ARG A 45 -6.41 12.62 -0.03
CA ARG A 45 -6.11 11.41 -0.80
C ARG A 45 -6.92 10.22 -0.30
N ILE A 46 -7.00 10.03 1.02
CA ILE A 46 -7.76 8.94 1.63
C ILE A 46 -9.25 9.10 1.34
N GLU A 47 -9.82 10.29 1.54
CA GLU A 47 -11.24 10.55 1.31
C GLU A 47 -11.68 10.28 -0.13
N ARG A 48 -10.79 10.51 -1.11
CA ARG A 48 -11.07 10.23 -2.53
C ARG A 48 -11.25 8.74 -2.84
N ILE A 49 -10.60 7.86 -2.08
CA ILE A 49 -10.65 6.41 -2.31
C ILE A 49 -11.58 5.68 -1.34
N GLU A 50 -11.68 6.17 -0.12
CA GLU A 50 -12.48 5.63 0.96
C GLU A 50 -13.23 6.80 1.63
N PRO A 51 -14.43 7.15 1.12
CA PRO A 51 -15.21 8.20 1.75
C PRO A 51 -15.45 7.90 3.22
N PHE A 52 -15.18 8.86 4.08
CA PHE A 52 -15.38 8.71 5.52
C PHE A 52 -16.84 8.47 5.83
N ILE A 53 -17.15 7.37 6.51
CA ILE A 53 -18.51 6.98 6.83
C ILE A 53 -19.02 7.86 7.98
N GLY A 54 -20.08 8.59 7.73
CA GLY A 54 -20.82 9.33 8.76
C GLY A 54 -21.30 10.69 8.28
N GLU A 55 -22.57 11.00 8.59
CA GLU A 55 -23.07 12.35 8.48
C GLU A 55 -22.35 13.24 9.50
N LYS A 56 -22.35 14.55 9.23
CA LYS A 56 -21.82 15.55 10.16
C LYS A 56 -22.43 15.33 11.56
N SER A 57 -21.61 15.01 12.52
CA SER A 57 -21.99 14.99 13.92
C SER A 57 -21.96 16.43 14.46
N PRO A 58 -22.48 16.71 15.68
CA PRO A 58 -22.28 17.99 16.33
C PRO A 58 -20.80 18.40 16.48
N LYS A 59 -19.88 17.43 16.34
CA LYS A 59 -18.42 17.64 16.37
C LYS A 59 -17.81 17.82 14.97
N GLY A 60 -18.61 18.06 13.93
CA GLY A 60 -18.13 18.16 12.56
C GLY A 60 -18.07 16.80 11.82
N SER A 61 -17.52 16.80 10.61
CA SER A 61 -17.23 15.59 9.82
C SER A 61 -16.08 14.80 10.45
N LEU A 62 -15.96 13.52 10.11
CA LEU A 62 -14.82 12.71 10.58
C LEU A 62 -13.48 13.33 10.14
N LYS A 63 -13.42 13.87 8.93
CA LYS A 63 -12.22 14.55 8.41
C LYS A 63 -11.83 15.75 9.26
N GLU A 64 -12.80 16.62 9.63
CA GLU A 64 -12.55 17.76 10.50
C GLU A 64 -12.00 17.32 11.85
N GLN A 65 -12.55 16.26 12.44
CA GLN A 65 -12.06 15.67 13.69
C GLN A 65 -10.64 15.12 13.54
N LEU A 66 -10.33 14.42 12.44
CA LEU A 66 -9.00 13.88 12.18
C LEU A 66 -7.96 15.00 11.94
N LEU A 67 -8.36 16.14 11.36
CA LEU A 67 -7.48 17.29 11.19
C LEU A 67 -7.07 17.94 12.52
N GLU A 68 -7.91 17.88 13.55
CA GLU A 68 -7.62 18.39 14.89
C GLU A 68 -6.65 17.50 15.67
N GLU A 69 -6.47 16.24 15.26
CA GLU A 69 -5.61 15.30 15.94
C GLU A 69 -4.12 15.66 15.76
N ASN A 70 -3.32 15.38 16.78
CA ASN A 70 -1.88 15.45 16.66
C ASN A 70 -1.34 14.33 15.75
N ALA A 71 -0.14 14.50 15.20
CA ALA A 71 0.43 13.57 14.22
C ALA A 71 0.56 12.13 14.74
N GLU A 72 0.87 11.93 16.02
CA GLU A 72 1.02 10.60 16.61
C GLU A 72 -0.33 9.89 16.71
N ASN A 73 -1.36 10.56 17.21
CA ASN A 73 -2.69 9.98 17.31
C ASN A 73 -3.31 9.80 15.92
N LEU A 74 -3.15 10.76 15.03
CA LEU A 74 -3.65 10.65 13.66
C LEU A 74 -3.01 9.46 12.93
N SER A 75 -1.68 9.28 12.99
CA SER A 75 -1.01 8.13 12.37
C SER A 75 -1.54 6.79 12.90
N ARG A 76 -1.82 6.72 14.20
CA ARG A 76 -2.43 5.55 14.82
C ARG A 76 -3.85 5.32 14.30
N LEU A 77 -4.70 6.35 14.30
CA LEU A 77 -6.10 6.26 13.85
C LEU A 77 -6.22 5.88 12.38
N LEU A 78 -5.32 6.39 11.53
CA LEU A 78 -5.29 6.03 10.11
C LEU A 78 -4.93 4.56 9.88
N ILE A 79 -4.18 3.93 10.77
CA ILE A 79 -3.78 2.51 10.69
C ILE A 79 -4.78 1.61 11.42
N GLU A 80 -5.07 1.91 12.69
CA GLU A 80 -5.91 1.07 13.55
C GLU A 80 -7.41 1.26 13.31
N GLY A 81 -7.78 2.32 12.58
CA GLY A 81 -9.18 2.68 12.33
C GLY A 81 -9.77 3.59 13.39
N VAL A 82 -10.98 4.07 13.12
CA VAL A 82 -11.78 4.90 14.01
C VAL A 82 -13.10 4.21 14.25
N GLU A 83 -13.42 3.92 15.50
CA GLU A 83 -14.70 3.31 15.86
C GLU A 83 -15.86 4.26 15.56
N MET A 84 -16.99 3.70 15.14
CA MET A 84 -18.20 4.45 14.87
C MET A 84 -18.95 4.74 16.17
N VAL A 85 -19.13 6.02 16.47
CA VAL A 85 -20.01 6.44 17.58
C VAL A 85 -21.46 6.24 17.16
N LYS A 86 -22.19 5.35 17.80
CA LYS A 86 -23.58 4.98 17.52
C LYS A 86 -24.56 5.99 18.14
N ASP A 87 -24.48 7.28 17.73
CA ASP A 87 -25.17 8.43 18.34
C ASP A 87 -26.53 8.77 17.68
N ASN A 88 -26.91 8.06 16.62
CA ASN A 88 -28.20 8.21 15.97
C ASN A 88 -28.75 6.86 15.46
N LEU A 89 -30.01 6.83 15.04
CA LEU A 89 -30.68 5.59 14.64
C LEU A 89 -29.99 4.91 13.45
N THR A 90 -29.58 5.67 12.45
CA THR A 90 -28.89 5.16 11.26
C THR A 90 -27.59 4.45 11.63
N LYS A 91 -26.77 5.11 12.42
CA LYS A 91 -25.50 4.52 12.90
C LYS A 91 -25.74 3.36 13.85
N PHE A 92 -26.75 3.44 14.71
CA PHE A 92 -27.11 2.36 15.63
C PHE A 92 -27.51 1.10 14.90
N LEU A 93 -28.27 1.22 13.82
CA LEU A 93 -28.71 0.10 12.97
C LEU A 93 -27.66 -0.35 11.95
N SER A 94 -26.60 0.44 11.74
CA SER A 94 -25.51 0.05 10.83
C SER A 94 -24.81 -1.21 11.33
N LYS A 95 -24.46 -2.08 10.38
CA LYS A 95 -23.60 -3.26 10.63
C LYS A 95 -22.13 -2.88 10.77
N ASP A 96 -21.75 -1.69 10.33
CA ASP A 96 -20.37 -1.20 10.45
C ASP A 96 -20.07 -0.81 11.91
N TRP A 97 -18.89 -1.22 12.37
CA TRP A 97 -18.37 -0.88 13.69
C TRP A 97 -17.37 0.30 13.63
N PHE A 98 -16.91 0.62 12.42
CA PHE A 98 -15.89 1.63 12.20
C PHE A 98 -16.39 2.74 11.29
N ALA A 99 -16.10 3.97 11.64
CA ALA A 99 -16.23 5.14 10.78
C ALA A 99 -15.07 5.21 9.76
N LEU A 100 -13.91 4.69 10.15
CA LEU A 100 -12.76 4.41 9.29
C LEU A 100 -12.25 3.01 9.64
N ARG A 101 -12.26 2.09 8.70
CA ARG A 101 -11.92 0.68 8.97
C ARG A 101 -10.44 0.50 9.30
N PRO A 102 -10.04 -0.44 10.17
CA PRO A 102 -8.64 -0.77 10.39
C PRO A 102 -8.01 -1.41 9.15
N MET A 103 -6.69 -1.22 8.98
CA MET A 103 -5.91 -1.84 7.91
C MET A 103 -5.30 -3.15 8.41
N HIS A 104 -6.01 -4.27 8.20
CA HIS A 104 -5.62 -5.57 8.74
C HIS A 104 -4.35 -6.15 8.12
N ASN A 105 -4.02 -5.78 6.88
CA ASN A 105 -2.92 -6.35 6.10
C ASN A 105 -1.73 -5.40 5.91
N PHE A 106 -1.72 -4.26 6.60
CA PHE A 106 -0.69 -3.25 6.38
C PHE A 106 0.72 -3.66 6.85
N PHE A 107 0.86 -4.78 7.51
CA PHE A 107 2.16 -5.37 7.79
C PHE A 107 2.82 -5.99 6.54
N PHE A 108 2.07 -6.24 5.46
CA PHE A 108 2.58 -6.57 4.13
C PHE A 108 2.88 -5.30 3.33
N THR A 109 3.90 -4.56 3.73
CA THR A 109 4.22 -3.26 3.12
C THR A 109 4.65 -3.35 1.66
N ARG A 110 5.19 -4.50 1.24
CA ARG A 110 5.61 -4.77 -0.12
C ARG A 110 4.46 -4.72 -1.13
N ASP A 111 3.27 -5.20 -0.76
CA ASP A 111 2.12 -5.23 -1.67
C ASP A 111 1.69 -3.83 -2.08
N ALA A 112 1.72 -2.90 -1.13
CA ALA A 112 1.27 -1.52 -1.34
C ALA A 112 2.32 -0.62 -2.02
N SER A 113 3.61 -0.97 -1.94
CA SER A 113 4.70 -0.22 -2.57
C SER A 113 5.92 -1.10 -2.78
N MET A 114 6.49 -1.03 -3.96
CA MET A 114 7.64 -1.82 -4.35
C MET A 114 8.72 -0.96 -4.98
N SER A 115 9.95 -1.10 -4.49
CA SER A 115 11.11 -0.45 -5.11
C SER A 115 11.36 -1.09 -6.47
N MET A 116 11.41 -0.25 -7.48
CA MET A 116 11.64 -0.66 -8.85
C MET A 116 12.74 0.23 -9.45
N TYR A 117 13.97 -0.29 -9.39
CA TYR A 117 15.18 0.46 -9.75
C TYR A 117 15.33 1.75 -8.92
N ASN A 118 15.17 2.93 -9.53
CA ASN A 118 15.29 4.23 -8.86
C ASN A 118 13.94 4.86 -8.50
N GLU A 119 12.85 4.13 -8.69
CA GLU A 119 11.48 4.58 -8.46
C GLU A 119 10.76 3.64 -7.49
N VAL A 120 9.62 4.07 -7.01
CA VAL A 120 8.71 3.24 -6.22
C VAL A 120 7.39 3.11 -6.97
N LEU A 121 7.09 1.89 -7.42
CA LEU A 121 5.78 1.57 -7.97
C LEU A 121 4.79 1.43 -6.79
N ILE A 122 3.74 2.23 -6.82
CA ILE A 122 2.66 2.15 -5.84
C ILE A 122 1.66 1.09 -6.29
N GLY A 123 1.40 0.15 -5.42
CA GLY A 123 0.47 -0.93 -5.66
C GLY A 123 -0.95 -0.40 -5.91
N ARG A 124 -1.63 -1.01 -6.87
CA ARG A 124 -3.06 -0.85 -7.07
C ARG A 124 -3.74 -2.14 -6.65
N MET A 125 -4.25 -2.14 -5.43
CA MET A 125 -4.71 -3.35 -4.77
C MET A 125 -5.90 -3.99 -5.49
N ALA A 126 -5.91 -5.31 -5.56
CA ALA A 126 -7.05 -6.06 -6.10
C ALA A 126 -8.29 -5.93 -5.19
N ASN A 127 -8.08 -5.81 -3.88
CA ASN A 127 -9.14 -5.60 -2.91
C ASN A 127 -9.18 -4.13 -2.44
N SER A 128 -10.34 -3.47 -2.61
CA SER A 128 -10.55 -2.07 -2.21
C SER A 128 -10.30 -1.78 -0.73
N ILE A 129 -10.46 -2.77 0.14
CA ILE A 129 -10.20 -2.63 1.58
C ILE A 129 -8.73 -2.24 1.83
N ARG A 130 -7.82 -2.58 0.91
CA ARG A 130 -6.39 -2.30 1.00
C ARG A 130 -5.95 -1.01 0.29
N ASP A 131 -6.84 -0.27 -0.36
CA ASP A 131 -6.45 0.93 -1.14
C ASP A 131 -5.78 2.00 -0.29
N ARG A 132 -6.20 2.15 0.97
CA ARG A 132 -5.59 3.12 1.88
C ARG A 132 -4.14 2.80 2.21
N GLU A 133 -3.76 1.52 2.21
CA GLU A 133 -2.37 1.10 2.37
C GLU A 133 -1.51 1.73 1.26
N SER A 134 -1.94 1.66 0.01
CA SER A 134 -1.25 2.26 -1.14
C SER A 134 -1.17 3.79 -1.04
N VAL A 135 -2.25 4.45 -0.62
CA VAL A 135 -2.27 5.91 -0.45
C VAL A 135 -1.31 6.37 0.64
N ILE A 136 -1.26 5.66 1.76
CA ILE A 136 -0.33 5.97 2.86
C ILE A 136 1.10 5.75 2.41
N MET A 137 1.40 4.61 1.77
CA MET A 137 2.76 4.35 1.26
C MET A 137 3.18 5.38 0.23
N GLN A 138 2.31 5.74 -0.72
CA GLN A 138 2.59 6.82 -1.67
C GLN A 138 2.90 8.12 -0.95
N SER A 139 2.08 8.51 0.03
CA SER A 139 2.30 9.76 0.77
C SER A 139 3.61 9.77 1.55
N ILE A 140 3.99 8.63 2.13
CA ILE A 140 5.30 8.48 2.79
C ILE A 140 6.44 8.71 1.80
N PHE A 141 6.41 8.09 0.61
CA PHE A 141 7.47 8.27 -0.39
C PHE A 141 7.46 9.65 -1.02
N ASP A 142 6.29 10.27 -1.22
CA ASP A 142 6.18 11.62 -1.79
C ASP A 142 6.69 12.71 -0.83
N PHE A 143 6.50 12.54 0.49
CA PHE A 143 6.71 13.59 1.47
C PHE A 143 7.85 13.35 2.46
N THR A 144 8.50 12.18 2.45
CA THR A 144 9.67 11.94 3.30
C THR A 144 10.94 12.44 2.60
N PRO A 145 11.62 13.50 3.11
CA PRO A 145 12.75 14.13 2.41
C PRO A 145 13.95 13.21 2.18
N GLU A 146 14.10 12.18 3.02
CA GLU A 146 15.18 11.19 2.93
C GLU A 146 15.02 10.26 1.73
N PHE A 147 13.78 10.05 1.27
CA PHE A 147 13.48 9.18 0.14
C PHE A 147 13.56 9.99 -1.16
N LYS A 148 14.77 10.11 -1.70
CA LYS A 148 15.02 10.82 -2.97
C LYS A 148 14.57 9.96 -4.16
N THR A 149 13.27 9.68 -4.24
CA THR A 149 12.67 8.81 -5.26
C THR A 149 11.41 9.44 -5.84
N GLN A 150 10.94 8.90 -6.94
CA GLN A 150 9.65 9.25 -7.54
C GLN A 150 8.70 8.08 -7.39
N THR A 151 7.42 8.38 -7.18
CA THR A 151 6.37 7.36 -7.16
C THR A 151 5.77 7.20 -8.55
N LEU A 152 5.59 5.95 -8.96
CA LEU A 152 4.87 5.57 -10.17
C LEU A 152 3.54 4.93 -9.76
N THR A 153 2.45 5.35 -10.38
CA THR A 153 1.11 4.82 -10.11
C THR A 153 0.45 4.30 -11.38
N ILE A 154 -0.34 3.24 -11.25
CA ILE A 154 -1.18 2.73 -12.34
C ILE A 154 -2.57 3.39 -12.24
N PRO A 155 -2.96 4.27 -13.19
CA PRO A 155 -4.24 4.95 -13.13
C PRO A 155 -5.42 3.98 -13.37
N PRO A 156 -6.60 4.26 -12.80
CA PRO A 156 -7.83 3.53 -13.12
C PRO A 156 -8.22 3.74 -14.59
N ILE A 157 -9.08 2.86 -15.09
CA ILE A 157 -9.76 3.12 -16.37
C ILE A 157 -10.87 4.14 -16.11
N SER A 158 -10.83 5.26 -16.82
CA SER A 158 -11.87 6.28 -16.71
C SER A 158 -13.25 5.72 -17.03
N GLY A 159 -14.22 5.99 -16.16
CA GLY A 159 -15.61 5.54 -16.34
C GLY A 159 -15.87 4.06 -16.01
N SER A 160 -14.87 3.28 -15.60
CA SER A 160 -15.06 1.90 -15.17
C SER A 160 -15.19 1.81 -13.65
N THR A 161 -16.24 1.11 -13.19
CA THR A 161 -16.39 0.72 -11.78
C THR A 161 -15.65 -0.58 -11.45
N GLN A 162 -15.16 -1.31 -12.46
CA GLN A 162 -14.44 -2.56 -12.28
C GLN A 162 -12.96 -2.30 -12.01
N ARG A 163 -12.37 -3.10 -11.13
CA ARG A 163 -10.94 -3.12 -10.85
C ARG A 163 -10.20 -3.96 -11.90
N VAL A 164 -10.09 -3.42 -13.10
CA VAL A 164 -9.46 -4.12 -14.23
C VAL A 164 -7.93 -4.02 -14.18
N ARG A 165 -7.39 -2.93 -13.60
CA ARG A 165 -5.95 -2.69 -13.52
C ARG A 165 -5.51 -2.81 -12.08
N THR A 166 -4.95 -3.95 -11.71
CA THR A 166 -4.42 -4.21 -10.36
C THR A 166 -2.99 -4.71 -10.45
N ILE A 167 -2.14 -4.30 -9.52
CA ILE A 167 -0.77 -4.76 -9.37
C ILE A 167 -0.36 -4.67 -7.90
N GLU A 168 0.13 -5.76 -7.36
CA GLU A 168 0.60 -5.86 -5.97
C GLU A 168 2.07 -6.30 -5.94
N GLY A 169 2.81 -5.81 -4.96
CA GLY A 169 4.27 -5.95 -4.93
C GLY A 169 4.80 -7.35 -4.76
N GLY A 170 3.99 -8.28 -4.23
CA GLY A 170 4.34 -9.68 -4.18
C GLY A 170 4.49 -10.34 -5.56
N ASP A 171 3.92 -9.71 -6.59
CA ASP A 171 4.03 -10.18 -7.97
C ASP A 171 5.18 -9.53 -8.76
N VAL A 172 5.89 -8.53 -8.21
CA VAL A 172 6.91 -7.77 -8.97
C VAL A 172 8.30 -8.04 -8.40
N LEU A 173 9.13 -8.75 -9.15
CA LEU A 173 10.48 -9.14 -8.76
C LEU A 173 11.51 -8.58 -9.73
N ILE A 174 12.53 -7.87 -9.23
CA ILE A 174 13.69 -7.47 -10.02
C ILE A 174 14.68 -8.65 -10.01
N ALA A 175 14.77 -9.36 -11.13
CA ALA A 175 15.69 -10.48 -11.26
C ALA A 175 17.11 -10.02 -11.57
N ARG A 176 17.22 -8.95 -12.34
CA ARG A 176 18.49 -8.33 -12.75
C ARG A 176 18.20 -6.88 -13.17
N ASP A 177 19.21 -6.05 -13.33
CA ASP A 177 19.08 -4.65 -13.74
C ASP A 177 18.27 -4.45 -15.03
N ASP A 178 18.26 -5.44 -15.91
CA ASP A 178 17.57 -5.42 -17.19
C ASP A 178 16.39 -6.40 -17.27
N ILE A 179 16.13 -7.19 -16.21
CA ILE A 179 15.07 -8.21 -16.19
C ILE A 179 14.11 -7.97 -15.02
N LEU A 180 12.85 -7.80 -15.37
CA LEU A 180 11.73 -7.76 -14.44
C LEU A 180 10.88 -9.03 -14.59
N VAL A 181 10.54 -9.68 -13.49
CA VAL A 181 9.62 -10.83 -13.48
C VAL A 181 8.34 -10.42 -12.81
N ILE A 182 7.22 -10.62 -13.48
CA ILE A 182 5.90 -10.22 -12.97
C ILE A 182 4.96 -11.42 -12.96
N GLY A 183 4.38 -11.71 -11.79
CA GLY A 183 3.28 -12.66 -11.64
C GLY A 183 1.98 -12.09 -12.21
N ASN A 184 1.27 -12.86 -13.02
CA ASN A 184 -0.10 -12.56 -13.45
C ASN A 184 -1.04 -13.56 -12.82
N GLY A 185 -2.01 -13.09 -12.02
CA GLY A 185 -2.92 -13.96 -11.29
C GLY A 185 -4.09 -13.20 -10.67
N ALA A 186 -4.48 -13.62 -9.49
CA ALA A 186 -5.63 -13.02 -8.78
C ALA A 186 -5.39 -11.58 -8.31
N ARG A 187 -4.12 -11.17 -8.17
CA ARG A 187 -3.74 -9.86 -7.61
C ARG A 187 -3.19 -8.90 -8.64
N THR A 188 -2.53 -9.40 -9.67
CA THR A 188 -1.93 -8.58 -10.73
C THR A 188 -2.53 -8.95 -12.08
N SER A 189 -3.12 -7.95 -12.72
CA SER A 189 -3.82 -8.09 -14.00
C SER A 189 -2.91 -7.83 -15.18
N THR A 190 -3.18 -8.45 -16.32
CA THR A 190 -2.48 -8.20 -17.57
C THR A 190 -2.57 -6.74 -17.99
N GLN A 191 -3.72 -6.09 -17.77
CA GLN A 191 -3.93 -4.67 -18.12
C GLN A 191 -3.03 -3.71 -17.33
N ALA A 192 -2.67 -4.06 -16.08
CA ALA A 192 -1.70 -3.27 -15.32
C ALA A 192 -0.28 -3.53 -15.81
N ILE A 193 0.04 -4.76 -16.21
CA ILE A 193 1.35 -5.12 -16.77
C ILE A 193 1.55 -4.40 -18.11
N ASP A 194 0.55 -4.41 -19.01
CA ASP A 194 0.61 -3.70 -20.30
C ASP A 194 0.89 -2.20 -20.09
N MET A 195 0.21 -1.56 -19.12
CA MET A 195 0.46 -0.16 -18.80
C MET A 195 1.87 0.11 -18.27
N LEU A 196 2.41 -0.81 -17.47
CA LEU A 196 3.77 -0.69 -16.99
C LEU A 196 4.79 -0.80 -18.14
N ILE A 197 4.54 -1.71 -19.07
CA ILE A 197 5.33 -1.87 -20.30
C ILE A 197 5.28 -0.58 -21.15
N ASP A 198 4.09 -0.06 -21.40
CA ASP A 198 3.89 1.19 -22.15
C ASP A 198 4.64 2.35 -21.48
N GLU A 199 4.63 2.43 -20.15
CA GLU A 199 5.34 3.47 -19.42
C GLU A 199 6.86 3.35 -19.56
N PHE A 200 7.44 2.14 -19.52
CA PHE A 200 8.86 1.92 -19.78
C PHE A 200 9.24 2.31 -21.21
N ILE A 201 8.42 1.93 -22.20
CA ILE A 201 8.64 2.30 -23.61
C ILE A 201 8.57 3.82 -23.78
N ARG A 202 7.55 4.47 -23.20
CA ARG A 202 7.36 5.92 -23.28
C ARG A 202 8.54 6.71 -22.70
N ARG A 203 9.09 6.23 -21.58
CA ARG A 203 10.24 6.85 -20.90
C ARG A 203 11.58 6.48 -21.52
N LYS A 204 11.60 5.58 -22.49
CA LYS A 204 12.83 5.00 -23.06
C LYS A 204 13.76 4.49 -21.95
N SER A 205 13.19 3.71 -21.03
CA SER A 205 13.92 3.18 -19.89
C SER A 205 15.04 2.28 -20.35
N GLU A 206 16.26 2.49 -19.86
CA GLU A 206 17.38 1.59 -20.04
C GLU A 206 17.32 0.38 -19.11
N LYS A 207 16.44 0.44 -18.09
CA LYS A 207 16.14 -0.64 -17.15
C LYS A 207 14.93 -1.44 -17.65
N ALA A 208 14.78 -2.67 -17.13
CA ALA A 208 13.68 -3.57 -17.47
C ALA A 208 13.53 -3.78 -19.00
N GLN A 209 14.64 -4.08 -19.70
CA GLN A 209 14.61 -4.36 -21.15
C GLN A 209 13.88 -5.67 -21.47
N HIS A 210 13.82 -6.57 -20.48
CA HIS A 210 13.12 -7.85 -20.56
C HIS A 210 12.11 -7.95 -19.44
N ILE A 211 10.85 -8.20 -19.79
CA ILE A 211 9.78 -8.44 -18.83
C ILE A 211 9.29 -9.87 -19.03
N ILE A 212 9.49 -10.69 -18.01
CA ILE A 212 9.02 -12.08 -17.98
C ILE A 212 7.70 -12.08 -17.21
N VAL A 213 6.62 -12.48 -17.86
CA VAL A 213 5.30 -12.60 -17.21
C VAL A 213 5.03 -14.06 -16.92
N GLN A 214 4.93 -14.39 -15.63
CA GLN A 214 4.59 -15.72 -15.15
C GLN A 214 3.11 -15.78 -14.80
N GLN A 215 2.35 -16.57 -15.55
CA GLN A 215 0.95 -16.83 -15.18
C GLN A 215 0.89 -17.73 -13.94
N LEU A 216 0.17 -17.29 -12.92
CA LEU A 216 -0.08 -18.03 -11.70
C LEU A 216 -1.43 -18.74 -11.77
N PRO A 217 -1.56 -19.98 -11.27
CA PRO A 217 -2.85 -20.64 -11.17
C PRO A 217 -3.71 -19.97 -10.09
N HIS A 218 -5.03 -19.97 -10.28
CA HIS A 218 -5.96 -19.42 -9.29
C HIS A 218 -6.14 -20.31 -8.04
N THR A 219 -5.73 -21.55 -8.14
CA THR A 219 -5.81 -22.53 -7.05
C THR A 219 -4.54 -23.39 -7.02
N PRO A 220 -4.05 -23.76 -5.83
CA PRO A 220 -4.51 -23.38 -4.48
C PRO A 220 -4.24 -21.90 -4.16
N GLU A 221 -4.84 -21.38 -3.07
CA GLU A 221 -4.71 -19.98 -2.64
C GLU A 221 -3.25 -19.57 -2.32
N SER A 222 -2.36 -20.55 -2.09
CA SER A 222 -0.92 -20.33 -1.93
C SER A 222 -0.24 -19.68 -3.14
N PHE A 223 -0.89 -19.68 -4.32
CA PHE A 223 -0.38 -18.99 -5.52
C PHE A 223 -0.91 -17.56 -5.66
N ILE A 224 -1.22 -16.91 -4.54
CA ILE A 224 -1.79 -15.57 -4.51
C ILE A 224 -0.84 -14.50 -5.07
N HIS A 225 0.47 -14.67 -4.86
CA HIS A 225 1.55 -13.84 -5.37
C HIS A 225 2.73 -14.70 -5.85
N LEU A 226 3.53 -14.13 -6.76
CA LEU A 226 4.72 -14.80 -7.29
C LEU A 226 5.76 -15.10 -6.22
N ASP A 227 6.00 -14.16 -5.29
CA ASP A 227 6.98 -14.28 -4.21
C ASP A 227 6.64 -15.36 -3.16
N MET A 228 5.42 -15.88 -3.19
CA MET A 228 5.04 -17.02 -2.35
C MET A 228 5.47 -18.38 -2.92
N VAL A 229 5.80 -18.43 -4.21
CA VAL A 229 6.12 -19.67 -4.94
C VAL A 229 7.45 -19.62 -5.67
N PHE A 230 8.06 -18.44 -5.73
CA PHE A 230 9.35 -18.23 -6.37
C PHE A 230 10.11 -17.09 -5.70
N THR A 231 11.39 -17.29 -5.42
CA THR A 231 12.27 -16.23 -4.92
C THR A 231 13.68 -16.39 -5.46
N LEU A 232 14.36 -15.28 -5.67
CA LEU A 232 15.76 -15.22 -6.04
C LEU A 232 16.62 -15.21 -4.77
N LEU A 233 17.49 -16.18 -4.61
CA LEU A 233 18.38 -16.31 -3.46
C LEU A 233 19.76 -15.72 -3.72
N ASP A 234 20.24 -15.80 -4.97
CA ASP A 234 21.54 -15.29 -5.42
C ASP A 234 21.46 -15.06 -6.93
N GLN A 235 22.53 -14.60 -7.55
CA GLN A 235 22.62 -14.34 -8.98
C GLN A 235 22.35 -15.58 -9.86
N ASP A 236 22.67 -16.77 -9.35
CA ASP A 236 22.54 -18.06 -10.04
C ASP A 236 21.63 -19.06 -9.28
N LYS A 237 20.89 -18.62 -8.27
CA LYS A 237 20.06 -19.50 -7.43
C LYS A 237 18.68 -18.91 -7.22
N CYS A 238 17.70 -19.77 -7.38
CA CYS A 238 16.30 -19.48 -7.03
C CYS A 238 15.66 -20.66 -6.28
N MET A 239 14.56 -20.40 -5.61
CA MET A 239 13.76 -21.41 -4.91
C MET A 239 12.29 -21.22 -5.29
#